data_12629dc55ce06a90235b10eeacd73ec8
#
_entry.id   12629dc55ce06a90235b10eeacd73ec8
#
_cell.length_a   1.000
_cell.length_b   1.000
_cell.length_c   1.000
_cell.angle_alpha   90.00
_cell.angle_beta   90.00
_cell.angle_gamma   90.00
#
_symmetry.space_group_name_H-M   'P 1'
#
loop_
_entity.id
_entity.type
_entity.pdbx_description
1 polymer ?
#
loop_
_entity_poly.entity_id
_entity_poly.type
_entity_poly.pdbx_seq_one_letter_code
_entity_poly.pdbx_strand_id
1 'polypeptide(L)'
;AAAAVGSMALGLAACTTSSDSSAPSSEAKPSEASGATKVDTSGDMQDWEKAAVKGDGTKTIYLVSKGFQHRFWQAVKEGAEQAGEELGYQVKFVGPQDETKVTEQTDQLKSALDSGPAAIGFAALDSKAAADLLDEINKQGIPVVAFDSGVESDIPVTTVQTDNKAAAAEAAKHMIELLKGKKGSVGMVCHD
;
A
#
# COMPACT_ATOMS: atom_id res chain seq x y z
N ALA A 1 67.70 0.86 -3.68
CA ALA A 1 67.77 2.17 -4.26
C ALA A 1 66.55 2.98 -3.90
N ALA A 2 66.80 4.05 -3.19
CA ALA A 2 65.81 5.01 -2.67
C ALA A 2 65.52 6.10 -3.70
N ALA A 3 64.38 6.75 -3.57
CA ALA A 3 64.09 8.18 -3.78
C ALA A 3 62.56 8.37 -3.82
N ALA A 4 61.95 8.97 -2.85
CA ALA A 4 61.87 10.38 -2.46
C ALA A 4 60.85 11.19 -3.26
N VAL A 5 59.75 11.51 -2.60
CA VAL A 5 59.16 12.84 -2.28
C VAL A 5 58.70 13.75 -3.44
N GLY A 6 57.51 14.28 -3.31
CA GLY A 6 57.03 15.41 -4.08
C GLY A 6 55.62 15.84 -3.70
N SER A 7 55.44 16.50 -2.55
CA SER A 7 54.27 17.31 -2.21
C SER A 7 54.20 18.54 -3.10
N MET A 8 53.05 18.82 -3.70
CA MET A 8 52.74 20.15 -4.22
C MET A 8 51.35 20.59 -3.74
N ALA A 9 51.40 21.51 -2.82
CA ALA A 9 50.27 22.35 -2.45
C ALA A 9 50.17 23.50 -3.44
N LEU A 10 49.00 23.72 -4.03
CA LEU A 10 48.65 24.98 -4.69
C LEU A 10 47.40 25.55 -4.05
N GLY A 11 47.62 26.62 -3.34
CA GLY A 11 46.54 27.49 -2.91
C GLY A 11 46.02 28.32 -4.08
N LEU A 12 44.73 28.57 -4.06
CA LEU A 12 44.12 29.57 -4.91
C LEU A 12 43.17 30.45 -4.11
N ALA A 13 43.37 31.72 -4.38
CA ALA A 13 42.87 32.87 -3.70
C ALA A 13 41.34 33.09 -3.92
N ALA A 14 40.78 33.72 -2.92
CA ALA A 14 39.43 34.29 -2.91
C ALA A 14 39.21 35.35 -3.99
N CYS A 15 38.05 35.36 -4.61
CA CYS A 15 37.44 36.57 -5.17
C CYS A 15 36.07 36.75 -4.53
N THR A 16 35.99 37.75 -3.71
CA THR A 16 34.75 38.31 -3.17
C THR A 16 34.07 39.16 -4.24
N THR A 17 32.82 38.89 -4.57
CA THR A 17 31.90 39.91 -5.04
C THR A 17 30.58 39.74 -4.31
N SER A 18 30.26 40.75 -3.54
CA SER A 18 29.01 40.95 -2.85
C SER A 18 27.88 41.15 -3.85
N SER A 19 26.79 40.39 -3.70
CA SER A 19 25.46 40.82 -4.13
C SER A 19 24.45 40.16 -3.20
N ASP A 20 23.87 40.99 -2.42
CA ASP A 20 22.82 40.79 -1.47
C ASP A 20 21.56 40.31 -2.21
N SER A 21 21.02 39.14 -1.84
CA SER A 21 19.64 38.74 -2.08
C SER A 21 19.27 37.67 -1.10
N SER A 22 18.63 38.09 -0.04
CA SER A 22 18.05 37.28 1.00
C SER A 22 16.90 36.43 0.44
N ALA A 23 17.12 35.12 0.30
CA ALA A 23 16.05 34.15 0.25
C ALA A 23 16.28 33.15 1.38
N PRO A 24 15.29 32.87 2.24
CA PRO A 24 15.45 31.89 3.29
C PRO A 24 15.47 30.48 2.66
N SER A 25 16.63 29.86 2.67
CA SER A 25 16.79 28.44 2.46
C SER A 25 16.12 27.71 3.63
N SER A 26 14.90 27.23 3.45
CA SER A 26 14.34 26.23 4.34
C SER A 26 14.99 24.89 3.98
N GLU A 27 16.02 24.53 4.69
CA GLU A 27 16.48 23.16 4.77
C GLU A 27 15.33 22.31 5.30
N ALA A 28 14.67 21.58 4.41
CA ALA A 28 13.77 20.53 4.77
C ALA A 28 14.59 19.42 5.44
N LYS A 29 14.60 19.43 6.78
CA LYS A 29 15.05 18.31 7.59
C LYS A 29 14.35 17.05 7.09
N PRO A 30 15.06 15.94 6.80
CA PRO A 30 14.41 14.68 6.50
C PRO A 30 13.49 14.36 7.67
N SER A 31 12.18 14.29 7.42
CA SER A 31 11.22 13.76 8.36
C SER A 31 11.60 12.32 8.58
N GLU A 32 12.11 12.00 9.77
CA GLU A 32 12.22 10.62 10.22
C GLU A 32 10.87 9.97 9.99
N ALA A 33 10.87 8.87 9.25
CA ALA A 33 9.69 8.06 9.03
C ALA A 33 9.19 7.64 10.42
N SER A 34 8.18 8.35 10.89
CA SER A 34 7.45 8.00 12.09
C SER A 34 6.96 6.58 11.91
N GLY A 35 7.30 5.71 12.87
CA GLY A 35 6.86 4.33 12.92
C GLY A 35 5.35 4.25 12.70
N ALA A 36 4.92 3.13 12.13
CA ALA A 36 3.53 2.84 11.83
C ALA A 36 2.63 3.36 12.95
N THR A 37 1.80 4.31 12.60
CA THR A 37 0.78 4.80 13.53
C THR A 37 -0.17 3.63 13.70
N LYS A 38 -0.20 3.03 14.90
CA LYS A 38 -1.24 2.05 15.22
C LYS A 38 -2.58 2.67 14.85
N VAL A 39 -3.34 1.94 14.05
CA VAL A 39 -4.71 2.35 13.72
C VAL A 39 -5.42 2.49 15.08
N ASP A 40 -5.95 3.68 15.34
CA ASP A 40 -6.73 3.92 16.55
C ASP A 40 -8.06 3.18 16.40
N THR A 41 -8.15 2.03 17.03
CA THR A 41 -9.37 1.21 17.10
C THR A 41 -10.24 1.58 18.31
N SER A 42 -9.90 2.65 19.04
CA SER A 42 -10.65 3.13 20.20
C SER A 42 -11.96 3.86 19.86
N GLY A 43 -12.26 4.08 18.56
CA GLY A 43 -13.56 4.57 18.12
C GLY A 43 -14.69 3.60 18.45
N ASP A 44 -15.92 4.07 18.41
CA ASP A 44 -17.10 3.22 18.60
C ASP A 44 -17.06 2.05 17.63
N MET A 45 -16.79 0.84 18.16
CA MET A 45 -16.76 -0.39 17.36
C MET A 45 -18.07 -0.53 16.62
N GLN A 46 -17.99 -0.76 15.30
CA GLN A 46 -19.15 -1.06 14.50
C GLN A 46 -19.81 -2.36 14.98
N ASP A 47 -21.10 -2.51 14.76
CA ASP A 47 -21.82 -3.69 15.26
C ASP A 47 -21.29 -5.01 14.70
N TRP A 48 -20.74 -5.00 13.48
CA TRP A 48 -20.09 -6.16 12.90
C TRP A 48 -18.75 -6.52 13.58
N GLU A 49 -18.00 -5.54 14.07
CA GLU A 49 -16.76 -5.77 14.83
C GLU A 49 -17.07 -6.43 16.19
N LYS A 50 -18.16 -5.99 16.84
CA LYS A 50 -18.65 -6.59 18.08
C LYS A 50 -19.12 -8.03 17.88
N ALA A 51 -19.65 -8.33 16.67
CA ALA A 51 -20.13 -9.65 16.29
C ALA A 51 -19.03 -10.55 15.73
N ALA A 52 -17.81 -10.04 15.52
CA ALA A 52 -16.71 -10.81 14.94
C ALA A 52 -16.39 -12.06 15.78
N VAL A 53 -16.38 -13.20 15.10
CA VAL A 53 -16.00 -14.47 15.73
C VAL A 53 -14.49 -14.47 15.94
N LYS A 54 -14.08 -14.56 17.20
CA LYS A 54 -12.64 -14.68 17.51
C LYS A 54 -12.13 -16.07 17.19
N GLY A 55 -10.96 -16.09 16.55
CA GLY A 55 -10.19 -17.32 16.33
C GLY A 55 -9.51 -17.81 17.61
N ASP A 56 -8.90 -18.96 17.52
CA ASP A 56 -8.14 -19.62 18.60
C ASP A 56 -6.60 -19.55 18.39
N GLY A 57 -6.16 -18.74 17.42
CA GLY A 57 -4.74 -18.60 17.03
C GLY A 57 -4.23 -19.68 16.09
N THR A 58 -5.05 -20.69 15.75
CA THR A 58 -4.62 -21.80 14.88
C THR A 58 -4.97 -21.62 13.42
N LYS A 59 -6.02 -20.84 13.14
CA LYS A 59 -6.52 -20.62 11.78
C LYS A 59 -5.77 -19.49 11.07
N THR A 60 -5.44 -19.72 9.82
CA THR A 60 -4.73 -18.74 8.99
C THR A 60 -5.68 -18.07 8.00
N ILE A 61 -5.59 -16.75 7.89
CA ILE A 61 -6.19 -15.94 6.84
C ILE A 61 -5.06 -15.50 5.90
N TYR A 62 -5.24 -15.71 4.60
CA TYR A 62 -4.31 -15.21 3.59
C TYR A 62 -4.82 -13.90 3.00
N LEU A 63 -3.93 -12.93 2.83
CA LEU A 63 -4.17 -11.75 2.01
C LEU A 63 -3.20 -11.80 0.83
N VAL A 64 -3.77 -11.88 -0.37
CA VAL A 64 -3.03 -11.83 -1.64
C VAL A 64 -3.21 -10.46 -2.25
N SER A 65 -2.18 -9.64 -2.16
CA SER A 65 -2.14 -8.25 -2.62
C SER A 65 -1.64 -8.13 -4.06
N LYS A 66 -1.68 -6.92 -4.61
CA LYS A 66 -1.11 -6.63 -5.93
C LYS A 66 0.41 -6.42 -5.91
N GLY A 67 0.99 -6.25 -4.73
CA GLY A 67 2.42 -6.06 -4.51
C GLY A 67 2.71 -5.92 -3.03
N PHE A 68 3.97 -5.82 -2.66
CA PHE A 68 4.34 -5.63 -1.25
C PHE A 68 5.40 -4.56 -1.00
N GLN A 69 6.03 -4.01 -2.03
CA GLN A 69 7.10 -3.00 -1.87
C GLN A 69 6.55 -1.58 -1.66
N HIS A 70 5.38 -1.28 -2.19
CA HIS A 70 4.77 0.04 -2.06
C HIS A 70 4.27 0.30 -0.63
N ARG A 71 4.43 1.53 -0.14
CA ARG A 71 3.99 1.93 1.22
C ARG A 71 2.53 1.62 1.50
N PHE A 72 1.67 1.72 0.51
CA PHE A 72 0.26 1.36 0.63
C PHE A 72 0.10 -0.10 1.07
N TRP A 73 0.79 -1.03 0.40
CA TRP A 73 0.73 -2.46 0.73
C TRP A 73 1.35 -2.78 2.09
N GLN A 74 2.37 -2.02 2.51
CA GLN A 74 2.92 -2.16 3.86
C GLN A 74 1.88 -1.76 4.93
N ALA A 75 1.17 -0.65 4.73
CA ALA A 75 0.11 -0.22 5.65
C ALA A 75 -1.05 -1.23 5.69
N VAL A 76 -1.45 -1.79 4.54
CA VAL A 76 -2.48 -2.85 4.47
C VAL A 76 -2.04 -4.08 5.25
N LYS A 77 -0.77 -4.50 5.08
CA LYS A 77 -0.20 -5.64 5.81
C LYS A 77 -0.22 -5.41 7.31
N GLU A 78 0.28 -4.26 7.77
CA GLU A 78 0.31 -3.90 9.20
C GLU A 78 -1.09 -3.91 9.81
N GLY A 79 -2.08 -3.30 9.14
CA GLY A 79 -3.47 -3.32 9.59
C GLY A 79 -4.08 -4.73 9.64
N ALA A 80 -3.76 -5.57 8.67
CA ALA A 80 -4.23 -6.95 8.64
C ALA A 80 -3.60 -7.80 9.75
N GLU A 81 -2.29 -7.65 10.01
CA GLU A 81 -1.59 -8.34 11.09
C GLU A 81 -2.13 -7.91 12.46
N GLN A 82 -2.36 -6.60 12.67
CA GLN A 82 -2.97 -6.09 13.88
C GLN A 82 -4.38 -6.69 14.11
N ALA A 83 -5.23 -6.67 13.08
CA ALA A 83 -6.57 -7.26 13.17
C ALA A 83 -6.51 -8.77 13.44
N GLY A 84 -5.54 -9.48 12.86
CA GLY A 84 -5.31 -10.89 13.12
C GLY A 84 -4.97 -11.16 14.61
N GLU A 85 -4.07 -10.37 15.19
CA GLU A 85 -3.72 -10.45 16.59
C GLU A 85 -4.94 -10.18 17.50
N GLU A 86 -5.71 -9.13 17.22
CA GLU A 86 -6.89 -8.75 18.00
C GLU A 86 -8.00 -9.79 17.93
N LEU A 87 -8.17 -10.43 16.78
CA LEU A 87 -9.24 -11.39 16.53
C LEU A 87 -8.81 -12.87 16.74
N GLY A 88 -7.53 -13.12 17.01
CA GLY A 88 -7.03 -14.47 17.25
C GLY A 88 -6.87 -15.30 15.98
N TYR A 89 -6.44 -14.69 14.87
CA TYR A 89 -6.11 -15.36 13.62
C TYR A 89 -4.64 -15.15 13.25
N GLN A 90 -4.03 -16.13 12.60
CA GLN A 90 -2.77 -15.95 11.94
C GLN A 90 -3.03 -15.25 10.59
N VAL A 91 -2.25 -14.21 10.28
CA VAL A 91 -2.33 -13.53 8.99
C VAL A 91 -1.08 -13.83 8.18
N LYS A 92 -1.26 -14.22 6.92
CA LYS A 92 -0.20 -14.32 5.92
C LYS A 92 -0.49 -13.36 4.79
N PHE A 93 0.39 -12.38 4.65
CA PHE A 93 0.32 -11.39 3.59
C PHE A 93 1.33 -11.74 2.50
N VAL A 94 0.84 -11.96 1.28
CA VAL A 94 1.65 -12.28 0.11
C VAL A 94 1.27 -11.37 -1.05
N GLY A 95 2.17 -11.19 -1.98
CA GLY A 95 1.94 -10.41 -3.18
C GLY A 95 3.12 -10.51 -4.13
N PRO A 96 2.94 -10.27 -5.42
CA PRO A 96 4.02 -10.27 -6.39
C PRO A 96 5.00 -9.12 -6.12
N GLN A 97 6.13 -9.15 -6.77
CA GLN A 97 7.15 -8.12 -6.61
C GLN A 97 6.64 -6.75 -7.02
N ASP A 98 5.84 -6.68 -8.10
CA ASP A 98 5.23 -5.46 -8.61
C ASP A 98 3.87 -5.74 -9.26
N GLU A 99 3.12 -4.68 -9.54
CA GLU A 99 1.74 -4.75 -10.04
C GLU A 99 1.61 -5.19 -11.51
N THR A 100 2.70 -5.57 -12.18
CA THR A 100 2.68 -6.11 -13.56
C THR A 100 2.67 -7.64 -13.60
N LYS A 101 2.83 -8.30 -12.46
CA LYS A 101 3.09 -9.74 -12.35
C LYS A 101 1.81 -10.55 -12.07
N VAL A 102 0.85 -10.51 -12.98
CA VAL A 102 -0.44 -11.21 -12.85
C VAL A 102 -0.26 -12.71 -12.62
N THR A 103 0.62 -13.37 -13.37
CA THR A 103 0.86 -14.82 -13.23
C THR A 103 1.43 -15.16 -11.85
N GLU A 104 2.40 -14.37 -11.36
CA GLU A 104 2.96 -14.56 -10.03
C GLU A 104 1.88 -14.43 -8.95
N GLN A 105 0.97 -13.45 -9.08
CA GLN A 105 -0.15 -13.30 -8.16
C GLN A 105 -1.09 -14.51 -8.18
N THR A 106 -1.42 -15.01 -9.36
CA THR A 106 -2.29 -16.20 -9.51
C THR A 106 -1.65 -17.44 -8.88
N ASP A 107 -0.33 -17.64 -9.05
CA ASP A 107 0.42 -18.74 -8.43
C ASP A 107 0.41 -18.60 -6.89
N GLN A 108 0.53 -17.39 -6.37
CA GLN A 108 0.45 -17.12 -4.93
C GLN A 108 -0.96 -17.38 -4.38
N LEU A 109 -2.01 -17.00 -5.12
CA LEU A 109 -3.40 -17.32 -4.75
C LEU A 109 -3.63 -18.84 -4.72
N LYS A 110 -3.10 -19.57 -5.71
CA LYS A 110 -3.16 -21.03 -5.73
C LYS A 110 -2.44 -21.63 -4.54
N SER A 111 -1.25 -21.14 -4.22
CA SER A 111 -0.48 -21.60 -3.05
C SER A 111 -1.20 -21.30 -1.74
N ALA A 112 -1.89 -20.17 -1.65
CA ALA A 112 -2.74 -19.85 -0.51
C ALA A 112 -3.88 -20.84 -0.37
N LEU A 113 -4.59 -21.16 -1.45
CA LEU A 113 -5.66 -22.17 -1.48
C LEU A 113 -5.15 -23.54 -1.02
N ASP A 114 -4.03 -24.02 -1.58
CA ASP A 114 -3.45 -25.34 -1.27
C ASP A 114 -3.03 -25.47 0.20
N SER A 115 -2.81 -24.38 0.90
CA SER A 115 -2.50 -24.39 2.33
C SER A 115 -3.72 -24.55 3.25
N GLY A 116 -4.94 -24.59 2.72
CA GLY A 116 -6.18 -24.77 3.49
C GLY A 116 -6.50 -23.61 4.43
N PRO A 117 -6.59 -22.36 3.95
CA PRO A 117 -6.82 -21.20 4.80
C PRO A 117 -8.26 -21.17 5.32
N ALA A 118 -8.48 -20.44 6.43
CA ALA A 118 -9.82 -20.19 6.95
C ALA A 118 -10.59 -19.14 6.10
N ALA A 119 -9.88 -18.24 5.46
CA ALA A 119 -10.43 -17.23 4.55
C ALA A 119 -9.31 -16.67 3.66
N ILE A 120 -9.69 -16.04 2.55
CA ILE A 120 -8.77 -15.37 1.63
C ILE A 120 -9.25 -13.92 1.40
N GLY A 121 -8.36 -12.95 1.62
CA GLY A 121 -8.47 -11.61 1.07
C GLY A 121 -7.73 -11.54 -0.26
N PHE A 122 -8.35 -10.97 -1.29
CA PHE A 122 -7.77 -10.90 -2.63
C PHE A 122 -7.92 -9.52 -3.26
N ALA A 123 -6.80 -8.90 -3.62
CA ALA A 123 -6.75 -7.66 -4.40
C ALA A 123 -6.26 -7.99 -5.81
N ALA A 124 -7.17 -8.11 -6.75
CA ALA A 124 -6.84 -8.61 -8.09
C ALA A 124 -6.04 -7.58 -8.91
N LEU A 125 -4.95 -8.04 -9.54
CA LEU A 125 -4.25 -7.29 -10.59
C LEU A 125 -5.05 -7.27 -11.90
N ASP A 126 -5.69 -8.37 -12.22
CA ASP A 126 -6.58 -8.51 -13.35
C ASP A 126 -7.91 -9.11 -12.88
N SER A 127 -9.02 -8.47 -13.22
CA SER A 127 -10.34 -8.84 -12.71
C SER A 127 -10.84 -10.21 -13.17
N LYS A 128 -10.24 -10.80 -14.20
CA LYS A 128 -10.65 -12.06 -14.83
C LYS A 128 -9.65 -13.19 -14.64
N ALA A 129 -8.38 -12.88 -14.48
CA ALA A 129 -7.29 -13.87 -14.49
C ALA A 129 -7.43 -14.96 -13.40
N ALA A 130 -8.12 -14.65 -12.31
CA ALA A 130 -8.32 -15.57 -11.18
C ALA A 130 -9.70 -16.28 -11.18
N ALA A 131 -10.53 -16.14 -12.21
CA ALA A 131 -11.91 -16.61 -12.20
C ALA A 131 -12.01 -18.11 -11.87
N ASP A 132 -11.30 -18.96 -12.60
CA ASP A 132 -11.32 -20.43 -12.37
C ASP A 132 -10.84 -20.80 -10.96
N LEU A 133 -9.86 -20.07 -10.46
CA LEU A 133 -9.30 -20.32 -9.13
C LEU A 133 -10.23 -19.85 -8.02
N LEU A 134 -10.98 -18.75 -8.24
CA LEU A 134 -12.04 -18.32 -7.33
C LEU A 134 -13.15 -19.36 -7.27
N ASP A 135 -13.52 -19.97 -8.40
CA ASP A 135 -14.49 -21.07 -8.45
C ASP A 135 -14.00 -22.28 -7.64
N GLU A 136 -12.71 -22.60 -7.71
CA GLU A 136 -12.10 -23.69 -6.93
C GLU A 136 -12.13 -23.38 -5.43
N ILE A 137 -11.78 -22.17 -5.04
CA ILE A 137 -11.84 -21.68 -3.65
C ILE A 137 -13.27 -21.78 -3.11
N ASN A 138 -14.26 -21.34 -3.89
CA ASN A 138 -15.68 -21.40 -3.51
C ASN A 138 -16.17 -22.85 -3.34
N LYS A 139 -15.77 -23.78 -4.22
CA LYS A 139 -16.11 -25.21 -4.11
C LYS A 139 -15.56 -25.83 -2.81
N GLN A 140 -14.46 -25.32 -2.30
CA GLN A 140 -13.90 -25.75 -1.01
C GLN A 140 -14.56 -25.06 0.20
N GLY A 141 -15.52 -24.15 -0.02
CA GLY A 141 -16.21 -23.43 1.03
C GLY A 141 -15.36 -22.38 1.75
N ILE A 142 -14.28 -21.92 1.13
CA ILE A 142 -13.40 -20.90 1.70
C ILE A 142 -13.95 -19.52 1.33
N PRO A 143 -14.31 -18.68 2.32
CA PRO A 143 -14.82 -17.34 2.04
C PRO A 143 -13.73 -16.43 1.47
N VAL A 144 -14.12 -15.60 0.50
CA VAL A 144 -13.25 -14.60 -0.15
C VAL A 144 -13.79 -13.21 0.12
N VAL A 145 -12.91 -12.29 0.48
CA VAL A 145 -13.15 -10.85 0.52
C VAL A 145 -12.25 -10.18 -0.51
N ALA A 146 -12.83 -9.47 -1.47
CA ALA A 146 -12.02 -8.62 -2.35
C ALA A 146 -11.65 -7.32 -1.62
N PHE A 147 -10.44 -6.82 -1.83
CA PHE A 147 -10.02 -5.54 -1.26
C PHE A 147 -9.20 -4.73 -2.26
N ASP A 148 -9.23 -3.40 -2.12
CA ASP A 148 -8.60 -2.41 -3.01
C ASP A 148 -9.14 -2.44 -4.46
N SER A 149 -9.16 -3.60 -5.10
CA SER A 149 -9.79 -3.83 -6.41
C SER A 149 -10.66 -5.08 -6.38
N GLY A 150 -11.79 -5.02 -7.08
CA GLY A 150 -12.70 -6.13 -7.24
C GLY A 150 -12.28 -7.12 -8.32
N VAL A 151 -13.08 -8.16 -8.47
CA VAL A 151 -12.99 -9.19 -9.51
C VAL A 151 -14.29 -9.26 -10.29
N GLU A 152 -14.26 -9.72 -11.53
CA GLU A 152 -15.47 -10.02 -12.30
C GLU A 152 -16.02 -11.41 -11.89
N SER A 153 -16.47 -11.50 -10.65
CA SER A 153 -17.04 -12.71 -10.06
C SER A 153 -17.93 -12.35 -8.87
N ASP A 154 -19.00 -13.11 -8.67
CA ASP A 154 -19.91 -12.98 -7.53
C ASP A 154 -19.47 -13.79 -6.29
N ILE A 155 -18.30 -14.43 -6.35
CA ILE A 155 -17.78 -15.27 -5.27
C ILE A 155 -17.34 -14.46 -4.03
N PRO A 156 -16.65 -13.32 -4.16
CA PRO A 156 -16.32 -12.52 -2.98
C PRO A 156 -17.59 -12.05 -2.25
N VAL A 157 -17.64 -12.28 -0.96
CA VAL A 157 -18.79 -11.87 -0.12
C VAL A 157 -18.95 -10.35 -0.07
N THR A 158 -17.87 -9.61 -0.29
CA THR A 158 -17.84 -8.14 -0.40
C THR A 158 -16.54 -7.67 -1.04
N THR A 159 -16.52 -6.40 -1.45
CA THR A 159 -15.30 -5.68 -1.86
C THR A 159 -15.11 -4.48 -0.95
N VAL A 160 -13.96 -4.42 -0.28
CA VAL A 160 -13.54 -3.29 0.58
C VAL A 160 -12.57 -2.42 -0.20
N GLN A 161 -12.98 -1.21 -0.55
CA GLN A 161 -12.16 -0.30 -1.34
C GLN A 161 -12.45 1.16 -1.02
N THR A 162 -11.53 2.04 -1.41
CA THR A 162 -11.73 3.48 -1.35
C THR A 162 -12.85 3.87 -2.34
N ASP A 163 -13.75 4.77 -1.93
CA ASP A 163 -14.61 5.47 -2.88
C ASP A 163 -13.76 6.47 -3.68
N ASN A 164 -13.14 5.98 -4.75
CA ASN A 164 -12.24 6.75 -5.60
C ASN A 164 -12.95 7.94 -6.26
N LYS A 165 -14.24 7.83 -6.53
CA LYS A 165 -15.02 8.93 -7.11
C LYS A 165 -15.21 10.06 -6.11
N ALA A 166 -15.59 9.73 -4.88
CA ALA A 166 -15.72 10.73 -3.80
C ALA A 166 -14.35 11.35 -3.47
N ALA A 167 -13.31 10.54 -3.34
CA ALA A 167 -11.95 11.03 -3.06
C ALA A 167 -11.43 11.97 -4.16
N ALA A 168 -11.63 11.63 -5.43
CA ALA A 168 -11.25 12.49 -6.55
C ALA A 168 -12.05 13.80 -6.57
N ALA A 169 -13.33 13.76 -6.22
CA ALA A 169 -14.16 14.97 -6.10
C ALA A 169 -13.64 15.91 -5.01
N GLU A 170 -13.24 15.39 -3.85
CA GLU A 170 -12.63 16.20 -2.78
C GLU A 170 -11.28 16.80 -3.23
N ALA A 171 -10.44 16.05 -3.90
CA ALA A 171 -9.19 16.56 -4.46
C ALA A 171 -9.45 17.69 -5.46
N ALA A 172 -10.44 17.54 -6.34
CA ALA A 172 -10.83 18.59 -7.29
C ALA A 172 -11.36 19.85 -6.61
N LYS A 173 -12.19 19.74 -5.57
CA LYS A 173 -12.66 20.87 -4.76
C LYS A 173 -11.50 21.64 -4.15
N HIS A 174 -10.56 20.91 -3.52
CA HIS A 174 -9.39 21.54 -2.92
C HIS A 174 -8.52 22.26 -3.96
N MET A 175 -8.34 21.68 -5.14
CA MET A 175 -7.62 22.32 -6.24
C MET A 175 -8.30 23.62 -6.70
N ILE A 176 -9.64 23.64 -6.81
CA ILE A 176 -10.41 24.83 -7.16
C ILE A 176 -10.21 25.94 -6.12
N GLU A 177 -10.20 25.58 -4.84
CA GLU A 177 -9.92 26.54 -3.76
C GLU A 177 -8.51 27.13 -3.87
N LEU A 178 -7.50 26.32 -4.16
CA LEU A 178 -6.12 26.78 -4.34
C LEU A 178 -5.97 27.71 -5.55
N LEU A 179 -6.70 27.48 -6.61
CA LEU A 179 -6.70 28.32 -7.80
C LEU A 179 -7.31 29.71 -7.54
N LYS A 180 -8.17 29.86 -6.54
CA LYS A 180 -8.80 31.17 -6.15
C LYS A 180 -9.36 31.93 -7.35
N GLY A 181 -10.01 31.25 -8.27
CA GLY A 181 -10.59 31.84 -9.48
C GLY A 181 -9.58 32.26 -10.57
N LYS A 182 -8.29 31.93 -10.41
CA LYS A 182 -7.29 32.13 -11.46
C LYS A 182 -7.55 31.17 -12.62
N LYS A 183 -7.41 31.67 -13.83
CA LYS A 183 -7.42 30.82 -15.02
C LYS A 183 -6.05 30.13 -15.16
N GLY A 184 -6.07 28.85 -15.51
CA GLY A 184 -4.84 28.07 -15.67
C GLY A 184 -5.14 26.70 -16.26
N SER A 185 -4.08 25.93 -16.52
CA SER A 185 -4.17 24.52 -16.90
C SER A 185 -3.95 23.64 -15.67
N VAL A 186 -4.68 22.56 -15.58
CA VAL A 186 -4.52 21.52 -14.57
C VAL A 186 -3.97 20.27 -15.26
N GLY A 187 -2.85 19.76 -14.76
CA GLY A 187 -2.31 18.49 -15.18
C GLY A 187 -2.90 17.35 -14.33
N MET A 188 -3.28 16.26 -14.98
CA MET A 188 -3.73 15.04 -14.31
C MET A 188 -2.84 13.89 -14.72
N VAL A 189 -2.31 13.18 -13.73
CA VAL A 189 -1.54 11.95 -13.93
C VAL A 189 -2.45 10.79 -13.56
N CYS A 190 -2.68 9.90 -14.52
CA CYS A 190 -3.52 8.72 -14.35
C CYS A 190 -2.64 7.48 -14.29
N HIS A 191 -3.11 6.47 -13.58
CA HIS A 191 -2.63 5.10 -13.71
C HIS A 191 -3.41 4.43 -14.82
N ASP A 192 -2.74 3.58 -15.63
CA ASP A 192 -3.35 2.82 -16.73
C ASP A 192 -4.26 1.71 -16.21
#